data_a90145156ca883f65f39f652753a32de
#
_entry.id   a90145156ca883f65f39f652753a32de
#
_cell.length_a   1.000
_cell.length_b   1.000
_cell.length_c   1.000
_cell.angle_alpha   90.00
_cell.angle_beta   90.00
_cell.angle_gamma   90.00
#
_symmetry.space_group_name_H-M   'P 1'
#
loop_
_entity.id
_entity.type
_entity.pdbx_description
1 polymer ?
#
loop_
_entity_poly.entity_id
_entity_poly.type
_entity_poly.pdbx_seq_one_letter_code
_entity_poly.pdbx_strand_id
1 'polypeptide(L)'
;MMKIMMMKNTTTKMKYIITESRLNDIIFKYLNNIDWEIADYSDAEWGDMTRLFFKSESQFPEDAIFEAFENEDCIGDEGEDEECPTERTLMVNKPFYFKLKNLFGLTFIETHKILIEWYESYTNETIDDRSLGFID
;
A
#
# COMPACT_ATOMS: atom_id res chain seq x y z
N MET A 1 -15.28 -3.96 -16.58
CA MET A 1 -16.12 -3.27 -15.60
C MET A 1 -15.90 -1.77 -15.71
N MET A 2 -16.98 -1.01 -15.65
CA MET A 2 -16.92 0.45 -15.80
C MET A 2 -17.35 1.12 -14.50
N LYS A 3 -16.69 2.20 -14.17
CA LYS A 3 -16.99 2.98 -12.98
C LYS A 3 -17.32 4.41 -13.36
N ILE A 4 -18.35 4.95 -12.75
CA ILE A 4 -18.74 6.35 -12.95
C ILE A 4 -18.00 7.18 -11.92
N MET A 5 -17.25 8.15 -12.39
CA MET A 5 -16.49 9.05 -11.55
C MET A 5 -17.07 10.46 -11.66
N MET A 6 -17.38 11.06 -10.52
CA MET A 6 -17.81 12.44 -10.47
C MET A 6 -16.64 13.32 -10.07
N MET A 7 -16.34 14.31 -10.88
CA MET A 7 -15.32 15.29 -10.51
C MET A 7 -15.88 16.25 -9.50
N LYS A 8 -15.12 16.51 -8.44
CA LYS A 8 -15.50 17.40 -7.36
C LYS A 8 -15.52 18.88 -7.75
N ASN A 9 -15.05 19.21 -8.92
CA ASN A 9 -15.06 20.59 -9.36
C ASN A 9 -16.47 20.93 -9.83
N THR A 10 -17.14 21.76 -9.04
CA THR A 10 -18.55 22.00 -9.12
C THR A 10 -19.02 22.83 -10.31
N THR A 11 -18.10 23.37 -11.10
CA THR A 11 -18.49 24.20 -12.26
C THR A 11 -18.96 23.39 -13.44
N THR A 12 -18.62 22.12 -13.49
CA THR A 12 -19.09 21.22 -14.53
C THR A 12 -19.49 19.90 -13.91
N LYS A 13 -20.77 19.63 -13.91
CA LYS A 13 -21.31 18.34 -13.47
C LYS A 13 -21.00 17.25 -14.50
N MET A 14 -19.75 17.13 -14.91
CA MET A 14 -19.37 16.11 -15.89
C MET A 14 -19.11 14.78 -15.23
N LYS A 15 -19.77 13.76 -15.71
CA LYS A 15 -19.55 12.38 -15.30
C LYS A 15 -18.69 11.71 -16.35
N TYR A 16 -17.62 11.09 -15.89
CA TYR A 16 -16.77 10.29 -16.76
C TYR A 16 -16.97 8.83 -16.47
N ILE A 17 -17.11 8.04 -17.52
CA ILE A 17 -17.12 6.59 -17.41
C ILE A 17 -15.70 6.13 -17.70
N ILE A 18 -15.08 5.55 -16.70
CA ILE A 18 -13.69 5.09 -16.80
C ILE A 18 -13.67 3.58 -16.57
N THR A 19 -12.98 2.84 -17.44
CA THR A 19 -12.78 1.42 -17.23
C THR A 19 -11.91 1.19 -16.00
N GLU A 20 -12.10 0.08 -15.33
CA GLU A 20 -11.34 -0.26 -14.13
C GLU A 20 -9.83 -0.27 -14.39
N SER A 21 -9.39 -0.84 -15.51
CA SER A 21 -7.97 -0.87 -15.86
C SER A 21 -7.39 0.52 -16.06
N ARG A 22 -8.15 1.42 -16.68
CA ARG A 22 -7.71 2.80 -16.87
C ARG A 22 -7.66 3.56 -15.56
N LEU A 23 -8.61 3.34 -14.66
CA LEU A 23 -8.60 3.93 -13.35
C LEU A 23 -7.39 3.47 -12.54
N ASN A 24 -7.05 2.19 -12.62
CA ASN A 24 -5.85 1.66 -11.98
C ASN A 24 -4.59 2.34 -12.51
N ASP A 25 -4.49 2.53 -13.81
CA ASP A 25 -3.36 3.23 -14.43
C ASP A 25 -3.23 4.67 -13.93
N ILE A 26 -4.35 5.37 -13.81
CA ILE A 26 -4.37 6.75 -13.30
C ILE A 26 -3.91 6.79 -11.84
N ILE A 27 -4.39 5.88 -11.02
CA ILE A 27 -4.02 5.81 -9.60
C ILE A 27 -2.54 5.42 -9.45
N PHE A 28 -2.07 4.45 -10.23
CA PHE A 28 -0.67 4.05 -10.23
C PHE A 28 0.23 5.22 -10.60
N LYS A 29 -0.17 5.98 -11.62
CA LYS A 29 0.56 7.17 -12.03
C LYS A 29 0.59 8.24 -10.94
N TYR A 30 -0.53 8.44 -10.28
CA TYR A 30 -0.62 9.37 -9.15
C TYR A 30 0.36 8.95 -8.04
N LEU A 31 0.35 7.68 -7.67
CA LEU A 31 1.24 7.16 -6.63
C LEU A 31 2.71 7.18 -7.05
N ASN A 32 3.00 6.86 -8.30
CA ASN A 32 4.36 6.87 -8.83
C ASN A 32 4.95 8.29 -8.90
N ASN A 33 4.10 9.31 -8.99
CA ASN A 33 4.56 10.69 -9.02
C ASN A 33 4.90 11.26 -7.65
N ILE A 34 4.55 10.56 -6.58
CA ILE A 34 4.99 10.93 -5.24
C ILE A 34 6.47 10.61 -5.12
N ASP A 35 7.22 11.57 -4.61
CA ASP A 35 8.64 11.38 -4.37
C ASP A 35 8.82 10.61 -3.06
N TRP A 36 8.98 9.31 -3.17
CA TRP A 36 9.06 8.40 -2.04
C TRP A 36 10.47 8.31 -1.49
N GLU A 37 10.58 8.36 -0.17
CA GLU A 37 11.77 7.90 0.55
C GLU A 37 11.44 6.58 1.22
N ILE A 38 12.39 5.67 1.18
CA ILE A 38 12.21 4.32 1.71
C ILE A 38 13.27 4.09 2.77
N ALA A 39 12.85 3.63 3.94
CA ALA A 39 13.76 3.26 5.02
C ALA A 39 13.47 1.83 5.44
N ASP A 40 14.50 1.02 5.50
CA ASP A 40 14.40 -0.37 5.92
C ASP A 40 14.93 -0.51 7.33
N TYR A 41 14.14 -1.17 8.18
CA TYR A 41 14.52 -1.52 9.53
C TYR A 41 14.47 -3.03 9.67
N SER A 42 15.49 -3.61 10.26
CA SER A 42 15.49 -5.04 10.56
C SER A 42 15.75 -5.25 12.03
N ASP A 43 14.99 -6.15 12.61
CA ASP A 43 15.27 -6.67 13.94
C ASP A 43 15.95 -8.02 13.78
N ALA A 44 17.27 -8.01 13.86
CA ALA A 44 18.07 -9.20 13.64
C ALA A 44 17.79 -10.29 14.67
N GLU A 45 17.30 -9.89 15.85
CA GLU A 45 17.01 -10.83 16.93
C GLU A 45 15.74 -11.64 16.65
N TRP A 46 14.77 -11.03 15.97
CA TRP A 46 13.48 -11.66 15.71
C TRP A 46 13.26 -12.03 14.23
N GLY A 47 14.20 -11.66 13.37
CA GLY A 47 14.07 -11.91 11.94
C GLY A 47 13.04 -11.06 11.23
N ASP A 48 12.54 -10.04 11.90
CA ASP A 48 11.51 -9.18 11.32
C ASP A 48 12.15 -8.05 10.51
N MET A 49 11.54 -7.73 9.39
CA MET A 49 11.93 -6.58 8.56
C MET A 49 10.74 -5.67 8.37
N THR A 50 10.98 -4.38 8.52
CA THR A 50 9.98 -3.36 8.29
C THR A 50 10.52 -2.36 7.29
N ARG A 51 9.74 -2.10 6.25
CA ARG A 51 10.07 -1.09 5.24
C ARG A 51 9.05 0.04 5.34
N LEU A 52 9.56 1.25 5.53
CA LEU A 52 8.74 2.44 5.65
C LEU A 52 8.84 3.28 4.39
N PHE A 53 7.67 3.71 3.90
CA PHE A 53 7.57 4.62 2.77
C PHE A 53 7.02 5.95 3.27
N PHE A 54 7.73 7.02 3.03
CA PHE A 54 7.24 8.36 3.37
C PHE A 54 7.65 9.34 2.29
N LYS A 55 6.99 10.50 2.28
CA LYS A 55 7.33 11.53 1.31
C LYS A 55 8.68 12.13 1.65
N SER A 56 9.44 12.49 0.61
CA SER A 56 10.81 12.99 0.77
C SER A 56 10.95 14.20 1.69
N GLU A 57 9.88 14.98 1.83
CA GLU A 57 9.84 16.14 2.71
C GLU A 57 9.63 15.77 4.18
N SER A 58 9.24 14.54 4.46
CA SER A 58 9.03 14.05 5.83
C SER A 58 10.35 13.57 6.42
N GLN A 59 10.57 13.84 7.69
CA GLN A 59 11.84 13.53 8.35
C GLN A 59 11.74 12.44 9.41
N PHE A 60 10.53 12.00 9.72
CA PHE A 60 10.32 11.12 10.86
C PHE A 60 9.55 9.84 10.46
N PRO A 61 9.90 8.69 11.05
CA PRO A 61 9.20 7.44 10.79
C PRO A 61 7.71 7.46 11.08
N GLU A 62 7.26 8.29 12.02
CA GLU A 62 5.84 8.47 12.32
C GLU A 62 5.06 9.10 11.18
N ASP A 63 5.75 9.69 10.21
CA ASP A 63 5.14 10.26 9.01
C ASP A 63 5.01 9.22 7.88
N ALA A 64 5.27 7.96 8.17
CA ALA A 64 5.20 6.90 7.17
C ALA A 64 3.79 6.80 6.58
N ILE A 65 3.75 6.70 5.26
CA ILE A 65 2.49 6.50 4.52
C ILE A 65 2.21 5.02 4.35
N PHE A 66 3.24 4.23 4.05
CA PHE A 66 3.15 2.79 3.98
C PHE A 66 4.16 2.16 4.92
N GLU A 67 3.76 1.04 5.50
CA GLU A 67 4.63 0.20 6.29
C GLU A 67 4.47 -1.23 5.83
N ALA A 68 5.50 -1.79 5.23
CA ALA A 68 5.51 -3.18 4.82
C ALA A 68 6.28 -3.98 5.85
N PHE A 69 5.60 -4.91 6.47
CA PHE A 69 6.15 -5.73 7.52
C PHE A 69 6.36 -7.15 7.02
N GLU A 70 7.57 -7.64 7.13
CA GLU A 70 7.91 -9.01 6.78
C GLU A 70 8.27 -9.77 8.04
N ASN A 71 7.52 -10.80 8.31
CA ASN A 71 7.68 -11.63 9.49
C ASN A 71 8.07 -13.03 9.08
N GLU A 72 9.20 -13.53 9.62
CA GLU A 72 9.56 -14.92 9.47
C GLU A 72 8.80 -15.73 10.52
N ASP A 73 7.82 -16.47 10.06
CA ASP A 73 7.05 -17.33 10.94
C ASP A 73 7.77 -18.66 11.14
N CYS A 74 8.95 -18.56 11.70
CA CYS A 74 9.66 -19.73 12.20
C CYS A 74 9.17 -19.99 13.62
N ILE A 75 8.15 -20.75 13.75
CA ILE A 75 7.79 -21.30 15.05
C ILE A 75 8.88 -22.31 15.39
N GLY A 76 9.79 -21.93 16.24
CA GLY A 76 10.94 -22.60 16.74
C GLY A 76 10.83 -24.08 16.95
N ASP A 77 10.61 -24.80 15.92
CA ASP A 77 10.72 -26.23 15.93
C ASP A 77 12.15 -26.62 15.59
N GLU A 78 13.00 -26.40 16.60
CA GLU A 78 14.01 -27.38 16.87
C GLU A 78 14.79 -27.88 15.67
N GLY A 79 15.33 -26.94 14.87
CA GLY A 79 16.33 -27.30 13.91
C GLY A 79 15.85 -28.12 12.73
N GLU A 80 14.60 -28.09 12.47
CA GLU A 80 14.11 -28.64 11.22
C GLU A 80 14.61 -27.77 10.08
N ASP A 81 15.19 -28.39 9.09
CA ASP A 81 15.75 -27.75 7.91
C ASP A 81 14.68 -27.15 6.99
N GLU A 82 13.57 -26.74 7.53
CA GLU A 82 12.51 -26.18 6.73
C GLU A 82 12.68 -24.70 6.59
N GLU A 83 12.51 -24.22 5.37
CA GLU A 83 12.49 -22.81 5.10
C GLU A 83 11.38 -22.17 5.90
N CYS A 84 11.74 -21.17 6.66
CA CYS A 84 10.76 -20.39 7.39
C CYS A 84 9.87 -19.65 6.42
N PRO A 85 8.56 -19.87 6.44
CA PRO A 85 7.68 -19.06 5.62
C PRO A 85 7.75 -17.61 6.08
N THR A 86 7.99 -16.73 5.13
CA THR A 86 7.91 -15.29 5.38
C THR A 86 6.54 -14.80 4.98
N GLU A 87 5.90 -14.06 5.85
CA GLU A 87 4.62 -13.44 5.56
C GLU A 87 4.81 -11.93 5.52
N ARG A 88 4.35 -11.33 4.44
CA ARG A 88 4.47 -9.90 4.22
C ARG A 88 3.10 -9.24 4.30
N THR A 89 3.00 -8.25 5.17
CA THR A 89 1.77 -7.49 5.42
C THR A 89 2.00 -6.03 5.09
N LEU A 90 1.02 -5.39 4.48
CA LEU A 90 1.08 -3.97 4.16
C LEU A 90 0.13 -3.19 5.05
N MET A 91 0.64 -2.08 5.60
CA MET A 91 -0.16 -1.13 6.36
C MET A 91 -0.06 0.24 5.72
N VAL A 92 -1.11 1.02 5.83
CA VAL A 92 -1.18 2.34 5.23
C VAL A 92 -1.63 3.38 6.25
N ASN A 93 -1.11 4.58 6.11
CA ASN A 93 -1.54 5.74 6.88
C ASN A 93 -3.02 6.01 6.63
N LYS A 94 -3.79 6.12 7.70
CA LYS A 94 -5.25 6.24 7.61
C LYS A 94 -5.71 7.50 6.87
N PRO A 95 -5.19 8.70 7.18
CA PRO A 95 -5.56 9.89 6.41
C PRO A 95 -5.23 9.78 4.93
N PHE A 96 -4.09 9.21 4.57
CA PHE A 96 -3.70 9.00 3.18
C PHE A 96 -4.66 8.06 2.46
N TYR A 97 -5.01 6.96 3.11
CA TYR A 97 -5.95 5.98 2.58
C TYR A 97 -7.30 6.62 2.24
N PHE A 98 -7.88 7.37 3.17
CA PHE A 98 -9.17 8.01 2.96
C PHE A 98 -9.10 9.11 1.92
N LYS A 99 -8.00 9.85 1.88
CA LYS A 99 -7.80 10.87 0.85
C LYS A 99 -7.81 10.23 -0.55
N LEU A 100 -7.08 9.15 -0.73
CA LEU A 100 -7.02 8.42 -2.00
C LEU A 100 -8.39 7.85 -2.37
N LYS A 101 -9.02 7.19 -1.41
CA LYS A 101 -10.33 6.59 -1.58
C LYS A 101 -11.36 7.62 -2.04
N ASN A 102 -11.38 8.78 -1.40
CA ASN A 102 -12.33 9.85 -1.72
C ASN A 102 -11.99 10.55 -3.03
N LEU A 103 -10.71 10.76 -3.29
CA LEU A 103 -10.25 11.42 -4.51
C LEU A 103 -10.68 10.67 -5.77
N PHE A 104 -10.61 9.34 -5.73
CA PHE A 104 -10.93 8.49 -6.88
C PHE A 104 -12.29 7.81 -6.77
N GLY A 105 -13.06 8.08 -5.73
CA GLY A 105 -14.38 7.51 -5.55
C GLY A 105 -14.38 5.99 -5.40
N LEU A 106 -13.43 5.45 -4.65
CA LEU A 106 -13.25 4.01 -4.50
C LEU A 106 -14.07 3.45 -3.34
N THR A 107 -14.43 2.18 -3.43
CA THR A 107 -14.91 1.43 -2.27
C THR A 107 -13.73 0.98 -1.41
N PHE A 108 -14.01 0.48 -0.20
CA PHE A 108 -12.96 -0.08 0.65
C PHE A 108 -12.23 -1.24 -0.02
N ILE A 109 -12.98 -2.15 -0.64
CA ILE A 109 -12.39 -3.31 -1.32
C ILE A 109 -11.50 -2.87 -2.47
N GLU A 110 -11.96 -1.91 -3.27
CA GLU A 110 -11.19 -1.38 -4.39
C GLU A 110 -9.90 -0.70 -3.91
N THR A 111 -10.01 0.08 -2.83
CA THR A 111 -8.85 0.79 -2.30
C THR A 111 -7.79 -0.18 -1.77
N HIS A 112 -8.22 -1.19 -1.01
CA HIS A 112 -7.31 -2.23 -0.51
C HIS A 112 -6.60 -2.93 -1.66
N LYS A 113 -7.36 -3.36 -2.64
CA LYS A 113 -6.83 -4.09 -3.78
C LYS A 113 -5.81 -3.26 -4.55
N ILE A 114 -6.15 -2.02 -4.86
CA ILE A 114 -5.28 -1.19 -5.71
C ILE A 114 -4.00 -0.78 -4.99
N LEU A 115 -4.06 -0.52 -3.70
CA LEU A 115 -2.87 -0.17 -2.92
C LEU A 115 -1.91 -1.35 -2.81
N ILE A 116 -2.43 -2.54 -2.58
CA ILE A 116 -1.60 -3.75 -2.54
C ILE A 116 -0.98 -4.02 -3.92
N GLU A 117 -1.75 -3.93 -4.98
CA GLU A 117 -1.25 -4.15 -6.34
C GLU A 117 -0.20 -3.11 -6.72
N TRP A 118 -0.42 -1.85 -6.33
CA TRP A 118 0.56 -0.81 -6.58
C TRP A 118 1.88 -1.09 -5.84
N TYR A 119 1.79 -1.45 -4.57
CA TYR A 119 2.97 -1.75 -3.77
C TYR A 119 3.75 -2.91 -4.38
N GLU A 120 3.05 -3.97 -4.77
CA GLU A 120 3.68 -5.13 -5.40
C GLU A 120 4.36 -4.77 -6.71
N SER A 121 3.72 -3.94 -7.51
CA SER A 121 4.28 -3.45 -8.78
C SER A 121 5.49 -2.55 -8.57
N TYR A 122 5.41 -1.67 -7.59
CA TYR A 122 6.46 -0.69 -7.32
C TYR A 122 7.72 -1.33 -6.74
N THR A 123 7.57 -2.36 -5.92
CA THR A 123 8.67 -2.99 -5.19
C THR A 123 9.10 -4.34 -5.75
N ASN A 124 8.30 -4.95 -6.61
CA ASN A 124 8.44 -6.35 -7.03
C ASN A 124 8.35 -7.35 -5.88
N GLU A 125 7.71 -6.96 -4.81
CA GLU A 125 7.49 -7.82 -3.66
C GLU A 125 6.03 -8.26 -3.61
N THR A 126 5.79 -9.48 -3.14
CA THR A 126 4.43 -10.00 -3.00
C THR A 126 3.95 -9.77 -1.58
N ILE A 127 2.72 -9.26 -1.45
CA ILE A 127 2.05 -9.12 -0.17
C ILE A 127 1.19 -10.36 0.05
N ASP A 128 1.53 -11.13 1.06
CA ASP A 128 0.86 -12.40 1.33
C ASP A 128 -0.49 -12.19 2.00
N ASP A 129 -0.55 -11.25 2.95
CA ASP A 129 -1.80 -10.89 3.60
C ASP A 129 -2.52 -9.84 2.77
N ARG A 130 -3.59 -10.25 2.10
CA ARG A 130 -4.35 -9.37 1.22
C ARG A 130 -5.27 -8.41 1.98
N SER A 131 -5.29 -8.47 3.30
CA SER A 131 -5.99 -7.48 4.11
C SER A 131 -5.03 -6.36 4.50
N LEU A 132 -5.35 -5.16 4.04
CA LEU A 132 -4.58 -3.96 4.31
C LEU A 132 -4.88 -3.47 5.72
N GLY A 133 -3.83 -3.25 6.52
CA GLY A 133 -3.98 -2.67 7.84
C GLY A 133 -3.76 -1.16 7.83
N PHE A 134 -4.05 -0.51 8.97
CA PHE A 134 -3.81 0.92 9.14
C PHE A 134 -2.69 1.16 10.15
N ILE A 135 -1.86 2.13 9.84
CA ILE A 135 -0.84 2.61 10.76
C ILE A 135 -1.53 3.54 11.76
N ASP A 136 -1.33 3.29 13.03
CA ASP A 136 -1.88 4.13 14.10
C ASP A 136 -1.08 5.42 14.30
#